data_4fdfbec5cc64e3b953fa2aa66930fd1d
#
_entry.id   4fdfbec5cc64e3b953fa2aa66930fd1d
#
_cell.length_a   1.000
_cell.length_b   1.000
_cell.length_c   1.000
_cell.angle_alpha   90.00
_cell.angle_beta   90.00
_cell.angle_gamma   90.00
#
_symmetry.space_group_name_H-M   'P 1'
#
loop_
_entity.id
_entity.type
_entity.pdbx_description
1 polymer ?
#
loop_
_entity_poly.entity_id
_entity_poly.type
_entity_poly.pdbx_seq_one_letter_code
_entity_poly.pdbx_strand_id
1 'polypeptide(L)'
;MKNLLSLLLPLALLLSLTACGEKSADEAARQTPPTLTVTSANACSVTLKSSSYDWTYTQGLQSMTVIACGAHPLEENCRDITPVLEMPFTVSAAYFYTVTLDFGDNSPDSVSLRCWPSDAWGSTGMPSETVTAQRQDNGTFRAELPQSDGIFAVDALWDGSSATYTFCTQAEGSEELHPGAVLSIGESEDIRKIDISWRSGSVNIYTAEQSAQISVKEESAAPLAESEKMVCAIDGDTLRIRFLGDAYRGSYDGEKYLDVGLPRELVSAGHFEEIKVETTDAYTIVGADVSGSIKLSTVGGDARVMCATCPMVEIETVNGSVGVVDGTWGKIELSTLSGAIELAGEAESAEIETASGKVDIAGALGALDFESVSGNLILATERALRLDAETESGSIYLTLPAQDGFTLDYETKSGAFRSALTEREGTLITCLDDHATHYSVPALDGGAVSELTIETMSGEVTIGASSSGSN
;
A
#
# COMPACT_ATOMS: atom_id res chain seq x y z
N MET A 1 -14.02 -58.50 31.14
CA MET A 1 -12.57 -58.34 31.21
C MET A 1 -11.86 -58.47 29.85
N LYS A 2 -12.61 -58.31 28.72
CA LYS A 2 -11.98 -58.34 27.36
C LYS A 2 -11.88 -56.98 26.69
N ASN A 3 -12.44 -55.92 27.28
CA ASN A 3 -12.47 -54.58 26.69
C ASN A 3 -11.47 -53.57 27.34
N LEU A 4 -10.67 -54.01 28.32
CA LEU A 4 -9.65 -53.13 28.94
C LEU A 4 -8.26 -53.22 28.28
N LEU A 5 -8.04 -54.29 27.52
CA LEU A 5 -6.72 -54.51 26.87
C LEU A 5 -6.59 -53.80 25.51
N SER A 6 -7.70 -53.39 24.88
CA SER A 6 -7.70 -52.71 23.60
C SER A 6 -7.48 -51.18 23.69
N LEU A 7 -7.61 -50.63 24.92
CA LEU A 7 -7.41 -49.17 25.15
C LEU A 7 -5.98 -48.82 25.56
N LEU A 8 -5.17 -49.78 25.97
CA LEU A 8 -3.79 -49.55 26.43
C LEU A 8 -2.73 -49.63 25.31
N LEU A 9 -3.07 -50.26 24.18
CA LEU A 9 -2.11 -50.36 23.06
C LEU A 9 -1.93 -49.05 22.27
N PRO A 10 -2.98 -48.25 21.99
CA PRO A 10 -2.78 -46.95 21.34
C PRO A 10 -2.15 -45.89 22.26
N LEU A 11 -2.31 -46.02 23.60
CA LEU A 11 -1.68 -45.06 24.54
C LEU A 11 -0.16 -45.30 24.71
N ALA A 12 0.31 -46.55 24.58
CA ALA A 12 1.74 -46.85 24.63
C ALA A 12 2.45 -46.49 23.33
N LEU A 13 1.74 -46.42 22.18
CA LEU A 13 2.29 -45.96 20.92
C LEU A 13 2.38 -44.42 20.84
N LEU A 14 1.52 -43.72 21.56
CA LEU A 14 1.56 -42.24 21.67
C LEU A 14 2.67 -41.76 22.62
N LEU A 15 3.09 -42.59 23.60
CA LEU A 15 4.17 -42.23 24.53
C LEU A 15 5.58 -42.56 24.00
N SER A 16 5.70 -43.36 22.93
CA SER A 16 6.98 -43.65 22.31
C SER A 16 7.40 -42.69 21.19
N LEU A 17 6.56 -41.73 20.81
CA LEU A 17 6.86 -40.67 19.84
C LEU A 17 7.33 -39.35 20.48
N THR A 18 7.40 -39.29 21.81
CA THR A 18 7.87 -38.09 22.54
C THR A 18 9.34 -38.12 22.94
N ALA A 19 10.14 -39.02 22.38
CA ALA A 19 11.60 -39.10 22.66
C ALA A 19 12.48 -38.61 21.52
N CYS A 20 11.95 -37.99 20.47
CA CYS A 20 12.71 -37.08 19.62
C CYS A 20 12.53 -35.66 20.19
N GLY A 21 13.61 -35.09 20.74
CA GLY A 21 13.60 -33.78 21.35
C GLY A 21 12.87 -32.77 20.44
N GLU A 22 11.83 -32.12 20.99
CA GLU A 22 11.22 -30.97 20.39
C GLU A 22 12.31 -29.91 20.19
N LYS A 23 12.80 -29.79 18.94
CA LYS A 23 13.54 -28.59 18.57
C LYS A 23 12.59 -27.43 18.82
N SER A 24 13.03 -26.45 19.60
CA SER A 24 12.22 -25.23 19.77
C SER A 24 11.88 -24.66 18.39
N ALA A 25 10.69 -24.09 18.23
CA ALA A 25 10.27 -23.47 16.97
C ALA A 25 11.31 -22.45 16.46
N ASP A 26 12.00 -21.80 17.37
CA ASP A 26 13.12 -20.88 17.13
C ASP A 26 14.37 -21.55 16.54
N GLU A 27 14.69 -22.78 16.92
CA GLU A 27 15.85 -23.49 16.41
C GLU A 27 15.59 -24.09 15.02
N ALA A 28 14.34 -24.47 14.74
CA ALA A 28 13.90 -24.90 13.41
C ALA A 28 13.82 -23.73 12.42
N ALA A 29 13.37 -22.56 12.86
CA ALA A 29 13.27 -21.34 12.06
C ALA A 29 14.64 -20.80 11.57
N ARG A 30 15.74 -21.16 12.24
CA ARG A 30 17.09 -20.74 11.84
C ARG A 30 17.74 -21.65 10.81
N GLN A 31 17.18 -22.81 10.55
CA GLN A 31 17.75 -23.83 9.65
C GLN A 31 17.24 -23.76 8.22
N THR A 32 16.25 -22.93 7.97
CA THR A 32 15.64 -22.71 6.64
C THR A 32 15.46 -21.23 6.39
N PRO A 33 15.37 -20.80 5.12
CA PRO A 33 15.04 -19.42 4.79
C PRO A 33 13.73 -18.97 5.44
N PRO A 34 13.55 -17.65 5.70
CA PRO A 34 12.29 -17.10 6.20
C PRO A 34 11.16 -17.36 5.21
N THR A 35 9.93 -17.27 5.65
CA THR A 35 8.77 -17.16 4.74
C THR A 35 8.74 -15.76 4.16
N LEU A 36 8.26 -15.66 2.92
CA LEU A 36 8.03 -14.39 2.24
C LEU A 36 6.52 -14.13 2.19
N THR A 37 6.06 -13.02 2.70
CA THR A 37 4.70 -12.51 2.46
C THR A 37 4.75 -11.50 1.32
N VAL A 38 3.97 -11.76 0.27
CA VAL A 38 3.79 -10.85 -0.87
C VAL A 38 2.41 -10.24 -0.74
N THR A 39 2.34 -8.92 -0.69
CA THR A 39 1.09 -8.17 -0.56
C THR A 39 0.91 -7.25 -1.76
N SER A 40 -0.24 -7.31 -2.41
CA SER A 40 -0.62 -6.43 -3.51
C SER A 40 -1.17 -5.08 -3.00
N ALA A 41 -1.33 -4.14 -3.89
CA ALA A 41 -1.83 -2.80 -3.57
C ALA A 41 -3.27 -2.81 -2.97
N ASN A 42 -4.09 -3.81 -3.31
CA ASN A 42 -5.43 -4.02 -2.71
C ASN A 42 -5.41 -4.82 -1.39
N ALA A 43 -4.24 -4.92 -0.75
CA ALA A 43 -4.03 -5.66 0.50
C ALA A 43 -4.29 -7.19 0.43
N CYS A 44 -4.50 -7.78 -0.75
CA CYS A 44 -4.45 -9.22 -0.92
C CYS A 44 -3.03 -9.71 -0.66
N SER A 45 -2.87 -10.80 0.06
CA SER A 45 -1.54 -11.30 0.41
C SER A 45 -1.44 -12.80 0.29
N VAL A 46 -0.23 -13.26 -0.04
CA VAL A 46 0.14 -14.67 -0.08
C VAL A 46 1.44 -14.90 0.69
N THR A 47 1.48 -15.95 1.50
CA THR A 47 2.70 -16.32 2.22
C THR A 47 3.36 -17.51 1.55
N LEU A 48 4.63 -17.34 1.18
CA LEU A 48 5.42 -18.25 0.39
C LEU A 48 6.50 -18.95 1.24
N LYS A 49 6.74 -20.21 0.95
CA LYS A 49 7.96 -20.90 1.37
C LYS A 49 8.95 -20.90 0.20
N SER A 50 10.25 -20.90 0.52
CA SER A 50 11.28 -20.99 -0.51
C SER A 50 11.13 -22.26 -1.34
N SER A 51 11.18 -22.13 -2.67
CA SER A 51 11.15 -23.24 -3.62
C SER A 51 12.54 -23.87 -3.79
N SER A 52 13.59 -23.06 -3.73
CA SER A 52 15.00 -23.51 -3.73
C SER A 52 15.83 -22.58 -2.88
N TYR A 53 16.94 -23.09 -2.30
CA TYR A 53 17.82 -22.25 -1.48
C TYR A 53 19.21 -22.88 -1.29
N ASP A 54 20.16 -21.99 -1.01
CA ASP A 54 21.46 -22.27 -0.41
C ASP A 54 21.50 -21.47 0.91
N TRP A 55 21.37 -22.18 2.03
CA TRP A 55 21.13 -21.53 3.31
C TRP A 55 22.18 -21.91 4.35
N THR A 56 22.91 -20.93 4.81
CA THR A 56 23.94 -21.06 5.83
C THR A 56 23.43 -20.58 7.17
N TYR A 57 23.54 -21.43 8.20
CA TYR A 57 23.15 -21.10 9.57
C TYR A 57 24.19 -21.60 10.56
N THR A 58 24.23 -21.01 11.74
CA THR A 58 25.15 -21.37 12.81
C THR A 58 24.47 -22.28 13.82
N GLN A 59 25.07 -23.44 14.06
CA GLN A 59 24.64 -24.36 15.12
C GLN A 59 25.79 -24.56 16.11
N GLY A 60 25.66 -23.95 17.29
CA GLY A 60 26.75 -23.89 18.26
C GLY A 60 27.93 -23.05 17.75
N LEU A 61 29.08 -23.67 17.56
CA LEU A 61 30.32 -23.04 17.03
C LEU A 61 30.57 -23.39 15.54
N GLN A 62 29.66 -24.11 14.90
CA GLN A 62 29.84 -24.59 13.52
C GLN A 62 28.88 -23.89 12.58
N SER A 63 29.37 -23.49 11.41
CA SER A 63 28.56 -23.04 10.30
C SER A 63 28.12 -24.26 9.49
N MET A 64 26.83 -24.34 9.21
CA MET A 64 26.17 -25.42 8.46
C MET A 64 25.52 -24.83 7.24
N THR A 65 25.66 -25.47 6.08
CA THR A 65 24.97 -25.04 4.85
C THR A 65 24.04 -26.16 4.40
N VAL A 66 22.79 -25.77 4.08
CA VAL A 66 21.78 -26.67 3.51
C VAL A 66 21.40 -26.15 2.13
N ILE A 67 21.47 -27.04 1.14
CA ILE A 67 21.07 -26.73 -0.24
C ILE A 67 19.80 -27.51 -0.55
N ALA A 68 18.77 -26.83 -1.01
CA ALA A 68 17.56 -27.43 -1.55
C ALA A 68 17.40 -27.00 -3.00
N CYS A 69 17.40 -27.97 -3.91
CA CYS A 69 17.12 -27.75 -5.32
C CYS A 69 15.62 -27.95 -5.56
N GLY A 70 14.93 -26.89 -5.95
CA GLY A 70 13.53 -26.93 -6.35
C GLY A 70 13.36 -27.16 -7.85
N ALA A 71 12.11 -27.32 -8.25
CA ALA A 71 11.71 -27.35 -9.66
C ALA A 71 11.90 -25.98 -10.31
N HIS A 72 12.06 -25.96 -11.63
CA HIS A 72 12.07 -24.67 -12.35
C HIS A 72 10.68 -24.00 -12.22
N PRO A 73 10.61 -22.67 -12.00
CA PRO A 73 9.33 -21.97 -11.84
C PRO A 73 8.29 -22.24 -12.94
N LEU A 74 8.72 -22.49 -14.16
CA LEU A 74 7.87 -22.77 -15.32
C LEU A 74 7.56 -24.25 -15.57
N GLU A 75 7.96 -25.18 -14.70
CA GLU A 75 7.57 -26.57 -14.89
C GLU A 75 6.06 -26.74 -14.79
N GLU A 76 5.47 -27.51 -15.73
CA GLU A 76 4.02 -27.70 -15.81
C GLU A 76 3.41 -28.27 -14.52
N ASN A 77 4.14 -29.14 -13.83
CA ASN A 77 3.73 -29.70 -12.55
C ASN A 77 3.75 -28.69 -11.38
N CYS A 78 4.35 -27.52 -11.58
CA CYS A 78 4.33 -26.42 -10.59
C CYS A 78 3.06 -25.57 -10.68
N ARG A 79 2.36 -25.59 -11.80
CA ARG A 79 1.21 -24.74 -12.10
C ARG A 79 0.11 -24.83 -11.01
N ASP A 80 -0.29 -26.03 -10.64
CA ASP A 80 -1.40 -26.25 -9.70
C ASP A 80 -1.00 -26.04 -8.23
N ILE A 81 0.31 -25.97 -7.94
CA ILE A 81 0.83 -25.82 -6.57
C ILE A 81 1.46 -24.44 -6.31
N THR A 82 1.65 -23.63 -7.34
CA THR A 82 2.18 -22.27 -7.19
C THR A 82 1.10 -21.36 -6.60
N PRO A 83 1.38 -20.70 -5.45
CA PRO A 83 0.43 -19.80 -4.83
C PRO A 83 0.05 -18.64 -5.75
N VAL A 84 -1.23 -18.28 -5.75
CA VAL A 84 -1.80 -17.19 -6.56
C VAL A 84 -1.99 -15.97 -5.70
N LEU A 85 -1.45 -14.83 -6.11
CA LEU A 85 -1.73 -13.52 -5.55
C LEU A 85 -2.79 -12.84 -6.42
N GLU A 86 -3.91 -12.52 -5.83
CA GLU A 86 -4.94 -11.71 -6.50
C GLU A 86 -4.44 -10.27 -6.63
N MET A 87 -4.48 -9.77 -7.86
CA MET A 87 -4.06 -8.41 -8.20
C MET A 87 -5.29 -7.57 -8.52
N PRO A 88 -5.32 -6.28 -8.15
CA PRO A 88 -6.42 -5.42 -8.54
C PRO A 88 -6.55 -5.40 -10.06
N PHE A 89 -7.78 -5.51 -10.54
CA PHE A 89 -8.05 -5.38 -11.96
C PHE A 89 -7.81 -3.92 -12.38
N THR A 90 -6.90 -3.69 -13.32
CA THR A 90 -6.72 -2.38 -13.96
C THR A 90 -6.73 -2.57 -15.47
N VAL A 91 -7.64 -1.90 -16.14
CA VAL A 91 -7.82 -1.96 -17.61
C VAL A 91 -6.72 -1.20 -18.35
N SER A 92 -5.90 -0.42 -17.65
CA SER A 92 -4.86 0.40 -18.27
C SER A 92 -3.49 -0.27 -18.20
N ALA A 93 -2.91 -0.54 -19.37
CA ALA A 93 -1.54 -1.04 -19.53
C ALA A 93 -0.43 -0.06 -19.03
N ALA A 94 -0.78 1.09 -18.46
CA ALA A 94 0.14 2.12 -18.02
C ALA A 94 0.45 2.07 -16.51
N TYR A 95 -0.25 1.23 -15.73
CA TYR A 95 -0.02 1.15 -14.29
C TYR A 95 0.77 -0.10 -13.95
N PHE A 96 1.96 0.10 -13.42
CA PHE A 96 2.75 -0.98 -12.84
C PHE A 96 2.05 -1.49 -11.58
N TYR A 97 1.89 -2.79 -11.49
CA TYR A 97 1.33 -3.44 -10.31
C TYR A 97 2.39 -3.46 -9.20
N THR A 98 2.15 -2.73 -8.14
CA THR A 98 3.05 -2.68 -7.01
C THR A 98 2.77 -3.83 -6.03
N VAL A 99 3.83 -4.51 -5.63
CA VAL A 99 3.79 -5.51 -4.55
C VAL A 99 4.80 -5.18 -3.47
N THR A 100 4.41 -5.45 -2.23
CA THR A 100 5.30 -5.39 -1.06
C THR A 100 5.75 -6.79 -0.71
N LEU A 101 7.06 -6.97 -0.51
CA LEU A 101 7.73 -8.23 -0.18
C LEU A 101 8.25 -8.13 1.25
N ASP A 102 7.68 -8.93 2.16
CA ASP A 102 8.03 -8.93 3.58
C ASP A 102 8.62 -10.28 4.01
N PHE A 103 9.86 -10.26 4.48
CA PHE A 103 10.60 -11.42 4.99
C PHE A 103 10.60 -11.49 6.53
N GLY A 104 9.79 -10.67 7.20
CA GLY A 104 9.78 -10.53 8.66
C GLY A 104 11.12 -10.01 9.19
N ASP A 105 11.51 -10.50 10.35
CA ASP A 105 12.75 -10.04 11.05
C ASP A 105 14.06 -10.41 10.33
N ASN A 106 14.01 -11.18 9.24
CA ASN A 106 15.20 -11.61 8.50
C ASN A 106 15.20 -11.08 7.07
N SER A 107 15.22 -9.76 6.93
CA SER A 107 15.23 -9.06 5.65
C SER A 107 16.53 -9.33 4.87
N PRO A 108 16.47 -9.69 3.57
CA PRO A 108 17.65 -9.92 2.73
C PRO A 108 18.41 -8.63 2.40
N ASP A 109 19.64 -8.76 1.90
CA ASP A 109 20.46 -7.63 1.44
C ASP A 109 19.97 -7.08 0.10
N SER A 110 19.47 -7.98 -0.77
CA SER A 110 18.90 -7.58 -2.06
C SER A 110 17.83 -8.57 -2.53
N VAL A 111 16.89 -8.04 -3.31
CA VAL A 111 15.79 -8.79 -3.90
C VAL A 111 15.62 -8.42 -5.37
N SER A 112 15.45 -9.43 -6.22
CA SER A 112 15.05 -9.25 -7.61
C SER A 112 13.97 -10.26 -7.98
N LEU A 113 13.14 -9.93 -8.96
CA LEU A 113 12.08 -10.79 -9.46
C LEU A 113 12.39 -11.16 -10.92
N ARG A 114 12.32 -12.44 -11.23
CA ARG A 114 12.22 -12.91 -12.62
C ARG A 114 10.76 -13.07 -12.97
N CYS A 115 10.36 -12.52 -14.11
CA CYS A 115 8.99 -12.42 -14.55
C CYS A 115 8.78 -13.14 -15.87
N TRP A 116 7.66 -13.84 -16.01
CA TRP A 116 7.21 -14.50 -17.25
C TRP A 116 5.71 -14.28 -17.42
N PRO A 117 5.20 -14.30 -18.66
CA PRO A 117 3.77 -14.25 -18.91
C PRO A 117 3.04 -15.50 -18.35
N SER A 118 1.75 -15.36 -18.08
CA SER A 118 0.93 -16.42 -17.45
C SER A 118 0.78 -17.70 -18.31
N ASP A 119 1.01 -17.61 -19.60
CA ASP A 119 0.98 -18.74 -20.57
C ASP A 119 2.34 -19.45 -20.72
N ALA A 120 3.36 -19.04 -19.96
CA ALA A 120 4.73 -19.61 -20.05
C ALA A 120 4.90 -21.00 -19.42
N TRP A 121 3.88 -21.56 -18.77
CA TRP A 121 3.94 -22.89 -18.18
C TRP A 121 4.40 -23.97 -19.18
N GLY A 122 5.30 -24.84 -18.75
CA GLY A 122 5.93 -25.84 -19.59
C GLY A 122 7.10 -25.34 -20.45
N SER A 123 7.35 -24.03 -20.50
CA SER A 123 8.38 -23.39 -21.34
C SER A 123 9.64 -23.03 -20.55
N THR A 124 10.28 -24.01 -19.89
CA THR A 124 11.42 -23.79 -18.97
C THR A 124 12.64 -23.11 -19.61
N GLY A 125 12.72 -23.02 -20.93
CA GLY A 125 13.76 -22.30 -21.66
C GLY A 125 13.41 -20.85 -22.01
N MET A 126 12.22 -20.37 -21.63
CA MET A 126 11.81 -18.98 -21.92
C MET A 126 12.66 -17.99 -21.10
N PRO A 127 13.20 -16.94 -21.73
CA PRO A 127 13.92 -15.89 -21.02
C PRO A 127 12.97 -15.11 -20.10
N SER A 128 13.44 -14.73 -18.92
CA SER A 128 12.68 -13.89 -17.99
C SER A 128 12.99 -12.42 -18.21
N GLU A 129 12.03 -11.57 -17.95
CA GLU A 129 12.24 -10.17 -17.61
C GLU A 129 12.68 -10.09 -16.14
N THR A 130 13.54 -9.12 -15.80
CA THR A 130 14.01 -8.96 -14.41
C THR A 130 13.62 -7.60 -13.87
N VAL A 131 12.96 -7.60 -12.72
CA VAL A 131 12.60 -6.42 -11.95
C VAL A 131 13.42 -6.39 -10.68
N THR A 132 14.03 -5.24 -10.35
CA THR A 132 14.75 -5.06 -9.09
C THR A 132 13.81 -4.44 -8.06
N ALA A 133 13.67 -5.09 -6.91
CA ALA A 133 12.87 -4.56 -5.81
C ALA A 133 13.65 -3.48 -5.03
N GLN A 134 12.94 -2.44 -4.62
CA GLN A 134 13.49 -1.33 -3.84
C GLN A 134 13.30 -1.61 -2.35
N ARG A 135 14.38 -1.51 -1.57
CA ARG A 135 14.31 -1.66 -0.12
C ARG A 135 13.64 -0.44 0.49
N GLN A 136 12.70 -0.68 1.41
CA GLN A 136 11.99 0.34 2.18
C GLN A 136 12.61 0.48 3.58
N ASP A 137 12.39 1.60 4.25
CA ASP A 137 12.94 1.89 5.58
C ASP A 137 12.46 0.92 6.66
N ASN A 138 11.26 0.36 6.50
CA ASN A 138 10.70 -0.66 7.41
C ASN A 138 11.28 -2.07 7.21
N GLY A 139 12.26 -2.24 6.31
CA GLY A 139 12.91 -3.52 6.01
C GLY A 139 12.18 -4.40 4.99
N THR A 140 11.03 -3.98 4.47
CA THR A 140 10.34 -4.64 3.35
C THR A 140 10.96 -4.22 2.02
N PHE A 141 10.50 -4.82 0.92
CA PHE A 141 10.88 -4.41 -0.44
C PHE A 141 9.63 -4.12 -1.25
N ARG A 142 9.72 -3.11 -2.12
CA ARG A 142 8.68 -2.75 -3.08
C ARG A 142 9.14 -3.13 -4.48
N ALA A 143 8.30 -3.80 -5.24
CA ALA A 143 8.56 -4.12 -6.64
C ALA A 143 7.37 -3.73 -7.50
N GLU A 144 7.66 -3.20 -8.69
CA GLU A 144 6.66 -2.90 -9.71
C GLU A 144 6.62 -4.06 -10.70
N LEU A 145 5.49 -4.76 -10.79
CA LEU A 145 5.34 -5.89 -11.69
C LEU A 145 4.98 -5.40 -13.10
N PRO A 146 5.55 -5.99 -14.16
CA PRO A 146 5.32 -5.51 -15.53
C PRO A 146 3.92 -5.83 -16.07
N GLN A 147 3.19 -6.72 -15.41
CA GLN A 147 1.87 -7.18 -15.84
C GLN A 147 1.04 -7.71 -14.66
N SER A 148 -0.29 -7.71 -14.83
CA SER A 148 -1.23 -8.21 -13.83
C SER A 148 -1.24 -9.73 -13.70
N ASP A 149 -1.08 -10.43 -14.85
CA ASP A 149 -1.09 -11.88 -14.92
C ASP A 149 0.31 -12.36 -15.27
N GLY A 150 0.93 -13.10 -14.39
CA GLY A 150 2.28 -13.55 -14.63
C GLY A 150 2.76 -14.61 -13.65
N ILE A 151 3.89 -15.19 -13.96
CA ILE A 151 4.63 -16.11 -13.11
C ILE A 151 5.87 -15.37 -12.64
N PHE A 152 6.11 -15.38 -11.34
CA PHE A 152 7.18 -14.62 -10.71
C PHE A 152 8.04 -15.52 -9.82
N ALA A 153 9.35 -15.37 -9.93
CA ALA A 153 10.31 -15.95 -9.01
C ALA A 153 11.09 -14.85 -8.30
N VAL A 154 10.94 -14.74 -7.00
CA VAL A 154 11.63 -13.79 -6.14
C VAL A 154 12.95 -14.40 -5.72
N ASP A 155 14.06 -13.85 -6.17
CA ASP A 155 15.41 -14.23 -5.80
C ASP A 155 15.94 -13.29 -4.73
N ALA A 156 16.08 -13.79 -3.51
CA ALA A 156 16.53 -13.02 -2.34
C ALA A 156 17.94 -13.48 -1.91
N LEU A 157 18.80 -12.51 -1.61
CA LEU A 157 20.19 -12.73 -1.23
C LEU A 157 20.46 -12.18 0.17
N TRP A 158 21.09 -12.98 1.02
CA TRP A 158 21.67 -12.61 2.32
C TRP A 158 23.19 -12.85 2.26
N ASP A 159 23.92 -12.30 3.21
CA ASP A 159 25.37 -12.57 3.33
C ASP A 159 25.63 -14.08 3.45
N GLY A 160 26.12 -14.69 2.38
CA GLY A 160 26.42 -16.11 2.28
C GLY A 160 25.20 -17.05 2.15
N SER A 161 24.01 -16.56 1.84
CA SER A 161 22.80 -17.37 1.65
C SER A 161 21.93 -16.82 0.53
N SER A 162 21.14 -17.70 -0.09
CA SER A 162 20.16 -17.30 -1.11
C SER A 162 18.90 -18.16 -1.03
N ALA A 163 17.77 -17.60 -1.45
CA ALA A 163 16.53 -18.35 -1.58
C ALA A 163 15.68 -17.80 -2.73
N THR A 164 14.95 -18.70 -3.39
CA THR A 164 13.98 -18.36 -4.42
C THR A 164 12.58 -18.72 -3.94
N TYR A 165 11.63 -17.85 -4.18
CA TYR A 165 10.20 -18.02 -3.88
C TYR A 165 9.41 -17.85 -5.17
N THR A 166 8.37 -18.65 -5.36
CA THR A 166 7.59 -18.60 -6.60
C THR A 166 6.13 -18.32 -6.27
N PHE A 167 5.53 -17.40 -7.00
CA PHE A 167 4.09 -17.14 -7.00
C PHE A 167 3.64 -16.80 -8.41
N CYS A 168 2.36 -16.89 -8.66
CA CYS A 168 1.77 -16.31 -9.85
C CYS A 168 0.77 -15.23 -9.43
N THR A 169 0.52 -14.31 -10.32
CA THR A 169 -0.54 -13.32 -10.16
C THR A 169 -1.71 -13.69 -11.06
N GLN A 170 -2.88 -13.34 -10.60
CA GLN A 170 -4.10 -13.38 -11.38
C GLN A 170 -4.81 -12.05 -11.17
N ALA A 171 -5.17 -11.37 -12.26
CA ALA A 171 -6.02 -10.19 -12.13
C ALA A 171 -7.35 -10.59 -11.51
N GLU A 172 -7.79 -9.85 -10.51
CA GLU A 172 -9.11 -10.04 -9.94
C GLU A 172 -10.15 -9.87 -11.07
N GLY A 173 -10.95 -10.89 -11.32
CA GLY A 173 -11.91 -10.87 -12.41
C GLY A 173 -11.36 -11.27 -13.79
N SER A 174 -10.38 -12.19 -13.90
CA SER A 174 -9.92 -12.78 -15.18
C SER A 174 -11.00 -13.59 -15.93
N GLU A 175 -12.25 -13.46 -15.53
CA GLU A 175 -13.38 -13.81 -16.39
C GLU A 175 -13.37 -12.88 -17.62
N GLU A 176 -13.71 -13.42 -18.78
CA GLU A 176 -13.81 -12.65 -20.03
C GLU A 176 -14.76 -11.46 -19.82
N LEU A 177 -14.21 -10.25 -19.72
CA LEU A 177 -15.01 -9.05 -19.47
C LEU A 177 -15.84 -8.73 -20.72
N HIS A 178 -17.12 -8.51 -20.48
CA HIS A 178 -18.05 -8.11 -21.53
C HIS A 178 -18.10 -6.58 -21.62
N PRO A 179 -17.93 -6.00 -22.83
CA PRO A 179 -18.02 -4.56 -23.01
C PRO A 179 -19.45 -4.07 -22.72
N GLY A 180 -19.54 -3.05 -21.88
CA GLY A 180 -20.77 -2.29 -21.65
C GLY A 180 -20.90 -1.11 -22.63
N ALA A 181 -21.07 0.09 -22.13
CA ALA A 181 -21.09 1.30 -22.94
C ALA A 181 -19.65 1.79 -23.22
N VAL A 182 -19.37 2.18 -24.47
CA VAL A 182 -18.13 2.85 -24.87
C VAL A 182 -18.50 4.16 -25.55
N LEU A 183 -18.05 5.27 -24.96
CA LEU A 183 -18.41 6.62 -25.40
C LEU A 183 -17.12 7.44 -25.65
N SER A 184 -17.18 8.28 -26.69
CA SER A 184 -16.21 9.36 -26.91
C SER A 184 -16.96 10.69 -26.82
N ILE A 185 -16.49 11.56 -25.94
CA ILE A 185 -17.13 12.86 -25.69
C ILE A 185 -16.55 13.88 -26.65
N GLY A 186 -17.32 14.22 -27.71
CA GLY A 186 -16.87 15.10 -28.79
C GLY A 186 -16.63 16.56 -28.35
N GLU A 187 -17.32 17.01 -27.30
CA GLU A 187 -17.23 18.37 -26.73
C GLU A 187 -16.29 18.42 -25.53
N SER A 188 -15.17 17.67 -25.61
CA SER A 188 -14.23 17.54 -24.48
C SER A 188 -13.61 18.87 -24.02
N GLU A 189 -13.49 19.85 -24.90
CA GLU A 189 -12.96 21.17 -24.59
C GLU A 189 -13.94 22.03 -23.76
N ASP A 190 -15.20 21.68 -23.71
CA ASP A 190 -16.21 22.36 -22.88
C ASP A 190 -16.31 21.75 -21.47
N ILE A 191 -15.79 20.54 -21.28
CA ILE A 191 -15.86 19.80 -20.01
C ILE A 191 -14.68 20.18 -19.11
N ARG A 192 -14.98 20.74 -17.94
CA ARG A 192 -14.00 21.10 -16.92
C ARG A 192 -14.09 20.24 -15.67
N LYS A 193 -15.22 19.60 -15.45
CA LYS A 193 -15.51 18.82 -14.24
C LYS A 193 -15.98 17.41 -14.58
N ILE A 194 -15.53 16.45 -13.79
CA ILE A 194 -15.94 15.05 -13.88
C ILE A 194 -16.65 14.69 -12.56
N ASP A 195 -17.88 14.25 -12.64
CA ASP A 195 -18.71 13.85 -11.49
C ASP A 195 -19.21 12.41 -11.69
N ILE A 196 -18.65 11.48 -10.91
CA ILE A 196 -18.92 10.06 -10.99
C ILE A 196 -19.61 9.58 -9.72
N SER A 197 -20.73 8.84 -9.90
CA SER A 197 -21.34 8.08 -8.82
C SER A 197 -21.39 6.61 -9.24
N TRP A 198 -20.60 5.78 -8.55
CA TRP A 198 -20.38 4.39 -8.89
C TRP A 198 -20.66 3.50 -7.68
N ARG A 199 -21.08 2.27 -7.88
CA ARG A 199 -21.50 1.41 -6.79
C ARG A 199 -20.41 0.43 -6.38
N SER A 200 -19.98 -0.42 -7.31
CA SER A 200 -19.06 -1.53 -7.03
C SER A 200 -18.21 -1.88 -8.25
N GLY A 201 -17.09 -2.55 -8.03
CA GLY A 201 -16.07 -2.85 -9.02
C GLY A 201 -14.93 -1.82 -8.98
N SER A 202 -14.66 -1.12 -10.09
CA SER A 202 -13.60 -0.10 -10.09
C SER A 202 -13.97 1.16 -10.88
N VAL A 203 -13.31 2.26 -10.51
CA VAL A 203 -13.29 3.53 -11.24
C VAL A 203 -11.84 3.92 -11.47
N ASN A 204 -11.43 4.03 -12.71
CA ASN A 204 -10.08 4.40 -13.12
C ASN A 204 -10.13 5.65 -13.99
N ILE A 205 -9.53 6.75 -13.53
CA ILE A 205 -9.43 8.01 -14.26
C ILE A 205 -7.96 8.26 -14.57
N TYR A 206 -7.62 8.35 -15.84
CA TYR A 206 -6.22 8.41 -16.27
C TYR A 206 -6.01 9.40 -17.41
N THR A 207 -4.77 9.81 -17.59
CA THR A 207 -4.34 10.65 -18.72
C THR A 207 -4.15 9.79 -19.96
N ALA A 208 -4.99 10.00 -20.99
CA ALA A 208 -4.93 9.26 -22.25
C ALA A 208 -3.92 9.89 -23.22
N GLU A 209 -2.84 9.17 -23.53
CA GLU A 209 -1.70 9.64 -24.31
C GLU A 209 -2.02 9.95 -25.78
N GLN A 210 -2.97 9.25 -26.38
CA GLN A 210 -3.22 9.27 -27.83
C GLN A 210 -4.66 9.65 -28.18
N SER A 211 -5.44 10.16 -27.24
CA SER A 211 -6.82 10.57 -27.47
C SER A 211 -6.95 12.09 -27.42
N ALA A 212 -7.63 12.67 -28.40
CA ALA A 212 -8.04 14.08 -28.40
C ALA A 212 -9.39 14.29 -27.70
N GLN A 213 -10.09 13.20 -27.33
CA GLN A 213 -11.41 13.25 -26.72
C GLN A 213 -11.44 12.49 -25.41
N ILE A 214 -12.29 12.91 -24.50
CA ILE A 214 -12.58 12.12 -23.28
C ILE A 214 -13.22 10.80 -23.71
N SER A 215 -12.62 9.70 -23.26
CA SER A 215 -13.15 8.37 -23.49
C SER A 215 -13.74 7.83 -22.18
N VAL A 216 -14.93 7.24 -22.28
CA VAL A 216 -15.59 6.59 -21.14
C VAL A 216 -15.93 5.16 -21.56
N LYS A 217 -15.42 4.18 -20.81
CA LYS A 217 -15.58 2.76 -21.12
C LYS A 217 -16.10 2.03 -19.89
N GLU A 218 -17.12 1.23 -20.05
CA GLU A 218 -17.68 0.33 -19.04
C GLU A 218 -17.46 -1.12 -19.44
N GLU A 219 -17.10 -1.96 -18.47
CA GLU A 219 -16.99 -3.41 -18.64
C GLU A 219 -17.60 -4.12 -17.43
N SER A 220 -17.92 -5.39 -17.56
CA SER A 220 -18.52 -6.22 -16.51
C SER A 220 -18.25 -7.70 -16.72
N ALA A 221 -18.30 -8.51 -15.67
CA ALA A 221 -18.10 -9.96 -15.72
C ALA A 221 -19.20 -10.68 -16.52
N ALA A 222 -20.41 -10.13 -16.59
CA ALA A 222 -21.52 -10.67 -17.37
C ALA A 222 -22.05 -9.63 -18.36
N PRO A 223 -22.60 -10.05 -19.52
CA PRO A 223 -23.20 -9.12 -20.48
C PRO A 223 -24.30 -8.27 -19.82
N LEU A 224 -24.20 -6.95 -19.97
CA LEU A 224 -25.18 -6.00 -19.43
C LEU A 224 -26.37 -5.83 -20.36
N ALA A 225 -27.58 -5.89 -19.80
CA ALA A 225 -28.76 -5.41 -20.50
C ALA A 225 -28.67 -3.87 -20.68
N GLU A 226 -29.38 -3.31 -21.66
CA GLU A 226 -29.38 -1.85 -21.89
C GLU A 226 -29.79 -1.03 -20.65
N SER A 227 -30.66 -1.57 -19.81
CA SER A 227 -31.08 -0.93 -18.54
C SER A 227 -30.04 -1.04 -17.42
N GLU A 228 -29.02 -1.86 -17.60
CA GLU A 228 -27.96 -2.09 -16.63
C GLU A 228 -26.67 -1.33 -16.98
N LYS A 229 -26.60 -0.74 -18.17
CA LYS A 229 -25.44 0.04 -18.61
C LYS A 229 -25.37 1.39 -17.88
N MET A 230 -24.16 1.93 -17.80
CA MET A 230 -23.91 3.26 -17.26
C MET A 230 -24.67 4.34 -18.05
N VAL A 231 -24.91 5.46 -17.41
CA VAL A 231 -25.46 6.66 -18.05
C VAL A 231 -24.47 7.80 -17.92
N CYS A 232 -24.19 8.44 -19.07
CA CYS A 232 -23.39 9.66 -19.13
C CYS A 232 -24.27 10.84 -19.58
N ALA A 233 -24.10 11.98 -18.94
CA ALA A 233 -24.77 13.23 -19.29
C ALA A 233 -23.81 14.41 -19.14
N ILE A 234 -23.95 15.41 -19.99
CA ILE A 234 -23.23 16.68 -19.87
C ILE A 234 -24.22 17.69 -19.29
N ASP A 235 -23.82 18.31 -18.18
CA ASP A 235 -24.58 19.37 -17.51
C ASP A 235 -23.68 20.59 -17.35
N GLY A 236 -23.85 21.56 -18.27
CA GLY A 236 -22.97 22.70 -18.38
C GLY A 236 -21.53 22.27 -18.73
N ASP A 237 -20.58 22.50 -17.82
CA ASP A 237 -19.17 22.14 -17.94
C ASP A 237 -18.82 20.82 -17.23
N THR A 238 -19.83 20.07 -16.78
CA THR A 238 -19.65 18.86 -15.97
C THR A 238 -20.07 17.60 -16.74
N LEU A 239 -19.16 16.64 -16.88
CA LEU A 239 -19.48 15.30 -17.34
C LEU A 239 -19.92 14.45 -16.14
N ARG A 240 -21.19 14.04 -16.14
CA ARG A 240 -21.77 13.18 -15.11
C ARG A 240 -21.83 11.74 -15.56
N ILE A 241 -21.26 10.84 -14.78
CA ILE A 241 -21.25 9.40 -15.04
C ILE A 241 -21.92 8.70 -13.87
N ARG A 242 -22.92 7.85 -14.18
CA ARG A 242 -23.72 7.15 -13.17
C ARG A 242 -23.72 5.66 -13.46
N PHE A 243 -23.60 4.84 -12.40
CA PHE A 243 -23.61 3.39 -12.46
C PHE A 243 -24.86 2.83 -13.14
N LEU A 244 -26.02 3.44 -12.85
CA LEU A 244 -27.31 3.17 -13.49
C LEU A 244 -28.06 4.49 -13.69
N GLY A 245 -28.96 4.54 -14.69
CA GLY A 245 -29.84 5.69 -14.86
C GLY A 245 -30.93 5.75 -13.80
N ASP A 246 -31.28 6.97 -13.35
CA ASP A 246 -32.35 7.21 -12.37
C ASP A 246 -33.72 6.70 -12.81
N ALA A 247 -33.94 6.59 -14.12
CA ALA A 247 -35.19 6.08 -14.71
C ALA A 247 -35.35 4.57 -14.61
N TYR A 248 -34.26 3.85 -14.33
CA TYR A 248 -34.26 2.40 -14.27
C TYR A 248 -34.19 1.94 -12.82
N ARG A 249 -35.30 1.49 -12.29
CA ARG A 249 -35.37 0.80 -11.00
C ARG A 249 -34.86 -0.66 -11.11
N GLY A 250 -33.97 -0.93 -12.04
CA GLY A 250 -33.27 -2.20 -12.17
C GLY A 250 -32.22 -2.34 -11.09
N SER A 251 -32.15 -3.47 -10.42
CA SER A 251 -31.09 -3.80 -9.48
C SER A 251 -30.04 -4.62 -10.24
N TYR A 252 -28.98 -4.00 -10.70
CA TYR A 252 -27.78 -4.72 -11.06
C TYR A 252 -26.89 -4.86 -9.81
N ASP A 253 -26.69 -6.10 -9.36
CA ASP A 253 -25.92 -6.38 -8.13
C ASP A 253 -24.48 -6.84 -8.42
N GLY A 254 -24.08 -6.85 -9.70
CA GLY A 254 -22.72 -7.20 -10.12
C GLY A 254 -21.76 -6.02 -10.07
N GLU A 255 -20.49 -6.33 -10.25
CA GLU A 255 -19.41 -5.36 -10.36
C GLU A 255 -19.30 -4.81 -11.78
N LYS A 256 -18.93 -3.56 -11.89
CA LYS A 256 -18.63 -2.90 -13.16
C LYS A 256 -17.31 -2.13 -13.04
N TYR A 257 -16.60 -2.12 -14.13
CA TYR A 257 -15.29 -1.49 -14.27
C TYR A 257 -15.43 -0.30 -15.19
N LEU A 258 -15.13 0.88 -14.67
CA LEU A 258 -15.24 2.16 -15.37
C LEU A 258 -13.85 2.73 -15.64
N ASP A 259 -13.53 2.95 -16.91
CA ASP A 259 -12.37 3.69 -17.36
C ASP A 259 -12.74 5.04 -17.95
N VAL A 260 -12.11 6.09 -17.46
CA VAL A 260 -12.26 7.46 -17.95
C VAL A 260 -10.89 7.98 -18.39
N GLY A 261 -10.65 8.01 -19.70
CA GLY A 261 -9.42 8.56 -20.28
C GLY A 261 -9.57 10.05 -20.60
N LEU A 262 -8.76 10.89 -19.94
CA LEU A 262 -8.72 12.33 -20.17
C LEU A 262 -7.60 12.70 -21.15
N PRO A 263 -7.87 13.51 -22.20
CA PRO A 263 -6.86 13.88 -23.19
C PRO A 263 -5.63 14.54 -22.57
N ARG A 264 -4.43 14.03 -22.87
CA ARG A 264 -3.17 14.55 -22.35
C ARG A 264 -2.99 16.05 -22.57
N GLU A 265 -3.35 16.56 -23.74
CA GLU A 265 -3.20 17.96 -24.08
C GLU A 265 -4.04 18.86 -23.15
N LEU A 266 -5.28 18.43 -22.83
CA LEU A 266 -6.16 19.15 -21.91
C LEU A 266 -5.66 19.03 -20.46
N VAL A 267 -5.26 17.83 -20.02
CA VAL A 267 -4.66 17.63 -18.69
C VAL A 267 -3.43 18.51 -18.50
N SER A 268 -2.48 18.47 -19.44
CA SER A 268 -1.24 19.26 -19.37
C SER A 268 -1.48 20.78 -19.45
N ALA A 269 -2.59 21.20 -20.04
CA ALA A 269 -3.02 22.60 -20.05
C ALA A 269 -3.70 23.06 -18.76
N GLY A 270 -3.90 22.17 -17.78
CA GLY A 270 -4.65 22.45 -16.55
C GLY A 270 -6.13 22.71 -16.80
N HIS A 271 -6.69 22.07 -17.81
CA HIS A 271 -8.05 22.31 -18.28
C HIS A 271 -9.11 21.81 -17.30
N PHE A 272 -8.87 20.64 -16.68
CA PHE A 272 -9.80 20.06 -15.72
C PHE A 272 -9.65 20.70 -14.34
N GLU A 273 -10.77 21.17 -13.80
CA GLU A 273 -10.84 21.91 -12.53
C GLU A 273 -11.20 20.99 -11.35
N GLU A 274 -12.08 20.01 -11.57
CA GLU A 274 -12.56 19.14 -10.50
C GLU A 274 -12.80 17.71 -11.01
N ILE A 275 -12.33 16.74 -10.21
CA ILE A 275 -12.73 15.35 -10.32
C ILE A 275 -13.41 14.96 -9.01
N LYS A 276 -14.69 14.59 -9.08
CA LYS A 276 -15.47 14.12 -7.95
C LYS A 276 -15.92 12.68 -8.20
N VAL A 277 -15.63 11.77 -7.26
CA VAL A 277 -16.06 10.38 -7.34
C VAL A 277 -16.70 9.95 -6.03
N GLU A 278 -17.92 9.47 -6.10
CA GLU A 278 -18.65 8.89 -4.96
C GLU A 278 -18.88 7.39 -5.25
N THR A 279 -18.45 6.51 -4.33
CA THR A 279 -18.63 5.07 -4.49
C THR A 279 -19.17 4.40 -3.22
N THR A 280 -19.66 3.16 -3.35
CA THR A 280 -19.99 2.34 -2.18
C THR A 280 -18.84 1.38 -1.88
N ASP A 281 -18.50 0.50 -2.81
CA ASP A 281 -17.48 -0.56 -2.64
C ASP A 281 -16.51 -0.63 -3.84
N ALA A 282 -16.49 0.39 -4.71
CA ALA A 282 -15.60 0.38 -5.85
C ALA A 282 -14.19 0.86 -5.48
N TYR A 283 -13.19 0.14 -5.97
CA TYR A 283 -11.82 0.60 -5.97
C TYR A 283 -11.66 1.80 -6.91
N THR A 284 -11.14 2.92 -6.42
CA THR A 284 -11.03 4.16 -7.18
C THR A 284 -9.58 4.58 -7.35
N ILE A 285 -9.15 4.83 -8.60
CA ILE A 285 -7.84 5.41 -8.91
C ILE A 285 -8.04 6.70 -9.73
N VAL A 286 -7.33 7.76 -9.33
CA VAL A 286 -7.21 8.99 -10.11
C VAL A 286 -5.74 9.27 -10.39
N GLY A 287 -5.34 9.10 -11.68
CA GLY A 287 -4.00 9.32 -12.18
C GLY A 287 -3.89 10.50 -13.17
N ALA A 288 -4.80 11.46 -13.10
CA ALA A 288 -4.79 12.65 -13.95
C ALA A 288 -4.63 13.92 -13.12
N ASP A 289 -3.79 14.84 -13.57
CA ASP A 289 -3.61 16.15 -12.96
C ASP A 289 -4.85 17.03 -13.15
N VAL A 290 -5.17 17.80 -12.11
CA VAL A 290 -6.24 18.81 -12.15
C VAL A 290 -5.75 20.14 -11.61
N SER A 291 -6.35 21.22 -12.09
CA SER A 291 -5.99 22.59 -11.67
C SER A 291 -6.71 23.08 -10.40
N GLY A 292 -7.67 22.31 -9.88
CA GLY A 292 -8.45 22.66 -8.70
C GLY A 292 -8.45 21.53 -7.66
N SER A 293 -9.39 20.60 -7.72
CA SER A 293 -9.53 19.59 -6.67
C SER A 293 -9.87 18.18 -7.15
N ILE A 294 -9.39 17.18 -6.40
CA ILE A 294 -9.83 15.78 -6.48
C ILE A 294 -10.57 15.46 -5.18
N LYS A 295 -11.81 14.98 -5.30
CA LYS A 295 -12.66 14.60 -4.17
C LYS A 295 -13.16 13.19 -4.34
N LEU A 296 -12.76 12.30 -3.44
CA LEU A 296 -13.16 10.90 -3.45
C LEU A 296 -13.91 10.56 -2.16
N SER A 297 -15.09 9.97 -2.28
CA SER A 297 -15.87 9.50 -1.14
C SER A 297 -16.29 8.05 -1.37
N THR A 298 -16.01 7.16 -0.41
CA THR A 298 -16.37 5.75 -0.51
C THR A 298 -16.77 5.18 0.85
N VAL A 299 -17.52 4.08 0.86
CA VAL A 299 -17.86 3.39 2.11
C VAL A 299 -16.88 2.25 2.39
N GLY A 300 -16.69 1.35 1.45
CA GLY A 300 -15.87 0.14 1.63
C GLY A 300 -14.72 0.02 0.64
N GLY A 301 -14.79 0.72 -0.49
CA GLY A 301 -13.77 0.67 -1.53
C GLY A 301 -12.50 1.44 -1.16
N ASP A 302 -11.35 0.99 -1.64
CA ASP A 302 -10.10 1.73 -1.50
C ASP A 302 -10.07 2.90 -2.49
N ALA A 303 -9.42 4.00 -2.09
CA ALA A 303 -9.27 5.20 -2.91
C ALA A 303 -7.80 5.60 -3.05
N ARG A 304 -7.35 5.81 -4.28
CA ARG A 304 -5.97 6.16 -4.57
C ARG A 304 -5.85 7.34 -5.54
N VAL A 305 -5.03 8.31 -5.18
CA VAL A 305 -4.63 9.44 -6.03
C VAL A 305 -3.16 9.31 -6.37
N MET A 306 -2.85 9.31 -7.67
CA MET A 306 -1.50 9.13 -8.23
C MET A 306 -1.21 10.21 -9.28
N CYS A 307 -1.76 11.42 -9.11
CA CYS A 307 -1.51 12.55 -9.99
C CYS A 307 -0.20 13.26 -9.61
N ALA A 308 0.51 13.79 -10.60
CA ALA A 308 1.76 14.51 -10.35
C ALA A 308 1.51 15.84 -9.64
N THR A 309 0.41 16.52 -9.94
CA THR A 309 0.07 17.80 -9.33
C THR A 309 -1.44 17.98 -9.12
N CYS A 310 -1.83 18.47 -7.94
CA CYS A 310 -3.19 18.90 -7.64
C CYS A 310 -3.18 19.89 -6.47
N PRO A 311 -3.87 21.05 -6.57
CA PRO A 311 -3.96 22.01 -5.46
C PRO A 311 -4.63 21.46 -4.22
N MET A 312 -5.68 20.62 -4.37
CA MET A 312 -6.43 20.07 -3.25
C MET A 312 -6.84 18.62 -3.51
N VAL A 313 -6.53 17.74 -2.57
CA VAL A 313 -6.97 16.33 -2.55
C VAL A 313 -7.78 16.10 -1.29
N GLU A 314 -9.01 15.64 -1.43
CA GLU A 314 -9.92 15.30 -0.34
C GLU A 314 -10.39 13.86 -0.52
N ILE A 315 -10.14 13.00 0.46
CA ILE A 315 -10.55 11.59 0.41
C ILE A 315 -11.21 11.20 1.72
N GLU A 316 -12.45 10.76 1.62
CA GLU A 316 -13.23 10.27 2.75
C GLU A 316 -13.62 8.81 2.54
N THR A 317 -13.36 7.95 3.53
CA THR A 317 -13.81 6.56 3.49
C THR A 317 -14.25 6.07 4.88
N VAL A 318 -15.07 5.03 4.94
CA VAL A 318 -15.40 4.40 6.23
C VAL A 318 -14.42 3.27 6.53
N ASN A 319 -14.21 2.34 5.62
CA ASN A 319 -13.38 1.15 5.86
C ASN A 319 -12.30 0.93 4.79
N GLY A 320 -12.35 1.64 3.68
CA GLY A 320 -11.37 1.53 2.60
C GLY A 320 -10.02 2.13 2.98
N SER A 321 -8.96 1.63 2.37
CA SER A 321 -7.64 2.24 2.46
C SER A 321 -7.53 3.46 1.56
N VAL A 322 -6.75 4.43 2.00
CA VAL A 322 -6.52 5.69 1.28
C VAL A 322 -5.05 5.78 0.89
N GLY A 323 -4.77 6.10 -0.36
CA GLY A 323 -3.41 6.33 -0.86
C GLY A 323 -3.31 7.64 -1.65
N VAL A 324 -2.35 8.51 -1.29
CA VAL A 324 -1.98 9.69 -2.08
C VAL A 324 -0.48 9.63 -2.29
N VAL A 325 -0.06 9.30 -3.52
CA VAL A 325 1.33 8.93 -3.79
C VAL A 325 1.87 9.56 -5.08
N ASP A 326 3.19 9.74 -5.12
CA ASP A 326 3.97 10.10 -6.31
C ASP A 326 3.67 11.49 -6.90
N GLY A 327 3.38 12.50 -6.04
CA GLY A 327 3.07 13.85 -6.53
C GLY A 327 3.46 14.99 -5.59
N THR A 328 3.04 16.19 -6.01
CA THR A 328 3.18 17.45 -5.27
C THR A 328 1.82 18.13 -5.18
N TRP A 329 1.36 18.37 -3.95
CA TRP A 329 0.01 18.87 -3.69
C TRP A 329 0.03 20.14 -2.82
N GLY A 330 -1.04 20.92 -2.92
CA GLY A 330 -1.24 22.07 -2.02
C GLY A 330 -1.75 21.57 -0.66
N LYS A 331 -3.05 21.36 -0.56
CA LYS A 331 -3.71 20.83 0.64
C LYS A 331 -4.18 19.39 0.41
N ILE A 332 -3.98 18.54 1.42
CA ILE A 332 -4.49 17.16 1.46
C ILE A 332 -5.39 17.00 2.69
N GLU A 333 -6.59 16.46 2.51
CA GLU A 333 -7.54 16.13 3.57
C GLU A 333 -7.90 14.64 3.43
N LEU A 334 -7.53 13.81 4.41
CA LEU A 334 -7.77 12.38 4.39
C LEU A 334 -8.51 11.94 5.64
N SER A 335 -9.64 11.29 5.49
CA SER A 335 -10.37 10.75 6.62
C SER A 335 -10.80 9.30 6.41
N THR A 336 -10.66 8.48 7.46
CA THR A 336 -11.15 7.10 7.47
C THR A 336 -11.53 6.67 8.88
N LEU A 337 -12.53 5.80 9.00
CA LEU A 337 -12.83 5.22 10.30
C LEU A 337 -11.84 4.10 10.68
N SER A 338 -11.46 3.23 9.72
CA SER A 338 -10.60 2.06 10.04
C SER A 338 -9.62 1.66 8.93
N GLY A 339 -9.66 2.26 7.77
CA GLY A 339 -8.73 1.98 6.68
C GLY A 339 -7.32 2.49 6.95
N ALA A 340 -6.34 1.90 6.29
CA ALA A 340 -4.98 2.43 6.33
C ALA A 340 -4.86 3.67 5.44
N ILE A 341 -4.01 4.63 5.86
CA ILE A 341 -3.69 5.84 5.08
C ILE A 341 -2.21 5.80 4.70
N GLU A 342 -1.93 5.96 3.43
CA GLU A 342 -0.58 6.11 2.87
C GLU A 342 -0.46 7.47 2.17
N LEU A 343 0.49 8.29 2.59
CA LEU A 343 0.84 9.55 1.93
C LEU A 343 2.32 9.55 1.59
N ALA A 344 2.64 9.58 0.29
CA ALA A 344 4.04 9.57 -0.16
C ALA A 344 4.27 10.62 -1.26
N GLY A 345 5.00 11.71 -0.94
CA GLY A 345 5.27 12.82 -1.85
C GLY A 345 5.43 14.16 -1.13
N GLU A 346 5.10 15.24 -1.81
CA GLU A 346 5.25 16.60 -1.26
C GLU A 346 3.89 17.27 -1.10
N ALA A 347 3.65 17.92 0.04
CA ALA A 347 2.47 18.76 0.24
C ALA A 347 2.77 20.01 1.07
N GLU A 348 2.01 21.10 0.80
CA GLU A 348 2.09 22.29 1.65
C GLU A 348 1.50 22.01 3.02
N SER A 349 0.35 21.31 3.08
CA SER A 349 -0.29 20.89 4.30
C SER A 349 -1.09 19.61 4.12
N ALA A 350 -1.18 18.81 5.18
CA ALA A 350 -2.05 17.65 5.27
C ALA A 350 -2.86 17.70 6.57
N GLU A 351 -4.12 17.29 6.48
CA GLU A 351 -5.06 17.10 7.59
C GLU A 351 -5.54 15.65 7.53
N ILE A 352 -5.30 14.88 8.58
CA ILE A 352 -5.54 13.43 8.56
C ILE A 352 -6.30 13.02 9.82
N GLU A 353 -7.48 12.47 9.61
CA GLU A 353 -8.34 11.98 10.67
C GLU A 353 -8.57 10.48 10.55
N THR A 354 -8.41 9.73 11.64
CA THR A 354 -8.76 8.32 11.67
C THR A 354 -9.19 7.86 13.07
N ALA A 355 -10.15 6.93 13.16
CA ALA A 355 -10.44 6.36 14.46
C ALA A 355 -9.44 5.25 14.83
N SER A 356 -9.04 4.38 13.90
CA SER A 356 -8.17 3.24 14.21
C SER A 356 -7.21 2.84 13.08
N GLY A 357 -7.23 3.51 11.95
CA GLY A 357 -6.36 3.23 10.80
C GLY A 357 -4.89 3.51 11.10
N LYS A 358 -4.00 2.72 10.54
CA LYS A 358 -2.58 3.04 10.51
C LYS A 358 -2.33 4.14 9.49
N VAL A 359 -1.52 5.14 9.85
CA VAL A 359 -1.13 6.24 8.97
C VAL A 359 0.37 6.18 8.72
N ASP A 360 0.76 5.99 7.46
CA ASP A 360 2.14 6.01 6.99
C ASP A 360 2.37 7.22 6.09
N ILE A 361 3.31 8.08 6.46
CA ILE A 361 3.64 9.30 5.72
C ILE A 361 5.13 9.32 5.43
N ALA A 362 5.48 9.50 4.15
CA ALA A 362 6.86 9.67 3.70
C ALA A 362 6.98 10.82 2.70
N GLY A 363 7.84 11.81 2.96
CA GLY A 363 8.10 12.89 2.03
C GLY A 363 8.24 14.27 2.66
N ALA A 364 8.04 15.33 1.86
CA ALA A 364 8.23 16.70 2.28
C ALA A 364 6.90 17.40 2.59
N LEU A 365 6.50 17.40 3.86
CA LEU A 365 5.32 18.15 4.34
C LEU A 365 5.72 19.49 4.94
N GLY A 366 4.91 20.54 4.70
CA GLY A 366 5.04 21.83 5.38
C GLY A 366 4.35 21.84 6.73
N ALA A 367 3.13 21.32 6.79
CA ALA A 367 2.35 21.18 8.00
C ALA A 367 1.56 19.86 7.99
N LEU A 368 1.37 19.26 9.16
CA LEU A 368 0.50 18.11 9.37
C LEU A 368 -0.35 18.35 10.61
N ASP A 369 -1.66 18.19 10.44
CA ASP A 369 -2.65 18.09 11.49
C ASP A 369 -3.14 16.64 11.52
N PHE A 370 -3.01 15.96 12.65
CA PHE A 370 -3.31 14.54 12.79
C PHE A 370 -4.18 14.27 14.00
N GLU A 371 -5.36 13.74 13.76
CA GLU A 371 -6.28 13.34 14.83
C GLU A 371 -6.58 11.84 14.77
N SER A 372 -6.50 11.16 15.92
CA SER A 372 -6.83 9.74 16.00
C SER A 372 -7.34 9.31 17.37
N VAL A 373 -8.20 8.29 17.40
CA VAL A 373 -8.54 7.64 18.68
C VAL A 373 -7.48 6.57 19.03
N SER A 374 -7.15 5.68 18.10
CA SER A 374 -6.20 4.57 18.37
C SER A 374 -5.28 4.23 17.18
N GLY A 375 -5.38 4.96 16.10
CA GLY A 375 -4.51 4.81 14.93
C GLY A 375 -3.07 5.23 15.24
N ASN A 376 -2.11 4.52 14.66
CA ASN A 376 -0.69 4.87 14.80
C ASN A 376 -0.26 5.78 13.65
N LEU A 377 0.54 6.79 13.96
CA LEU A 377 1.21 7.63 12.97
C LEU A 377 2.68 7.21 12.82
N ILE A 378 3.09 6.91 11.60
CA ILE A 378 4.48 6.76 11.21
C ILE A 378 4.78 7.86 10.19
N LEU A 379 5.62 8.81 10.56
CA LEU A 379 5.96 9.96 9.73
C LEU A 379 7.47 10.03 9.53
N ALA A 380 7.92 9.93 8.28
CA ALA A 380 9.28 10.23 7.86
C ALA A 380 9.28 11.47 6.98
N THR A 381 9.84 12.57 7.48
CA THR A 381 9.90 13.84 6.74
C THR A 381 11.29 14.12 6.20
N GLU A 382 11.34 14.74 5.01
CA GLU A 382 12.57 15.16 4.35
C GLU A 382 12.94 16.62 4.66
N ARG A 383 12.05 17.36 5.33
CA ARG A 383 12.27 18.77 5.75
C ARG A 383 11.63 19.04 7.09
N ALA A 384 11.99 20.14 7.72
CA ALA A 384 11.32 20.63 8.91
C ALA A 384 9.83 20.90 8.63
N LEU A 385 8.97 20.52 9.59
CA LEU A 385 7.53 20.67 9.47
C LEU A 385 6.93 21.27 10.74
N ARG A 386 5.69 21.74 10.61
CA ARG A 386 4.81 21.97 11.75
C ARG A 386 3.90 20.76 11.90
N LEU A 387 3.92 20.12 13.08
CA LEU A 387 3.06 19.01 13.43
C LEU A 387 2.15 19.40 14.59
N ASP A 388 0.87 19.21 14.43
CA ASP A 388 -0.13 19.18 15.49
C ASP A 388 -0.76 17.77 15.48
N ALA A 389 -0.59 17.03 16.60
CA ALA A 389 -1.02 15.63 16.62
C ALA A 389 -1.72 15.30 17.93
N GLU A 390 -2.97 14.85 17.83
CA GLU A 390 -3.80 14.43 18.95
C GLU A 390 -4.19 12.96 18.83
N THR A 391 -3.99 12.17 19.88
CA THR A 391 -4.45 10.78 19.92
C THR A 391 -4.80 10.33 21.33
N GLU A 392 -5.85 9.50 21.48
CA GLU A 392 -6.15 8.93 22.79
C GLU A 392 -5.17 7.82 23.18
N SER A 393 -4.86 6.88 22.26
CA SER A 393 -4.02 5.71 22.57
C SER A 393 -3.07 5.27 21.43
N GLY A 394 -3.12 5.91 20.28
CA GLY A 394 -2.22 5.62 19.15
C GLY A 394 -0.77 6.00 19.46
N SER A 395 0.17 5.29 18.87
CA SER A 395 1.60 5.63 18.97
C SER A 395 2.02 6.52 17.80
N ILE A 396 2.95 7.44 18.06
CA ILE A 396 3.49 8.38 17.06
C ILE A 396 4.99 8.13 16.91
N TYR A 397 5.41 7.79 15.70
CA TYR A 397 6.80 7.58 15.31
C TYR A 397 7.19 8.61 14.27
N LEU A 398 8.02 9.57 14.65
CA LEU A 398 8.51 10.65 13.80
C LEU A 398 9.98 10.46 13.49
N THR A 399 10.34 10.52 12.22
CA THR A 399 11.73 10.54 11.75
C THR A 399 12.03 11.87 11.07
N LEU A 400 12.94 12.65 11.64
CA LEU A 400 13.41 13.94 11.14
C LEU A 400 14.72 13.79 10.35
N PRO A 401 15.08 14.75 9.47
CA PRO A 401 16.41 14.80 8.89
C PRO A 401 17.51 14.82 9.97
N ALA A 402 18.64 14.16 9.70
CA ALA A 402 19.68 13.91 10.71
C ALA A 402 20.26 15.18 11.35
N GLN A 403 20.29 16.30 10.62
CA GLN A 403 20.78 17.59 11.11
C GLN A 403 19.72 18.45 11.78
N ASP A 404 18.43 18.12 11.61
CA ASP A 404 17.34 18.96 12.11
C ASP A 404 17.17 18.84 13.64
N GLY A 405 16.68 19.91 14.22
CA GLY A 405 16.22 19.98 15.60
C GLY A 405 14.70 20.06 15.67
N PHE A 406 14.18 20.20 16.87
CA PHE A 406 12.76 20.43 17.08
C PHE A 406 12.46 21.20 18.36
N THR A 407 11.34 21.90 18.38
CA THR A 407 10.62 22.27 19.59
C THR A 407 9.42 21.35 19.73
N LEU A 408 9.14 20.85 20.91
CA LEU A 408 8.01 19.97 21.18
C LEU A 408 7.29 20.40 22.44
N ASP A 409 6.02 20.72 22.29
CA ASP A 409 5.06 20.80 23.38
C ASP A 409 4.38 19.43 23.48
N TYR A 410 4.72 18.69 24.55
CA TYR A 410 4.25 17.33 24.76
C TYR A 410 3.34 17.27 25.98
N GLU A 411 2.10 16.84 25.76
CA GLU A 411 1.13 16.60 26.83
C GLU A 411 0.67 15.16 26.84
N THR A 412 0.68 14.52 28.01
CA THR A 412 0.23 13.14 28.16
C THR A 412 -0.28 12.85 29.54
N LYS A 413 -1.26 11.95 29.64
CA LYS A 413 -1.74 11.46 30.94
C LYS A 413 -0.92 10.27 31.43
N SER A 414 -0.52 9.34 30.56
CA SER A 414 0.23 8.13 30.93
C SER A 414 1.13 7.59 29.80
N GLY A 415 1.27 8.32 28.70
CA GLY A 415 2.14 7.97 27.60
C GLY A 415 3.62 8.17 27.91
N ALA A 416 4.48 7.67 27.05
CA ALA A 416 5.93 7.80 27.17
C ALA A 416 6.51 8.53 25.95
N PHE A 417 7.43 9.45 26.21
CA PHE A 417 8.22 10.11 25.15
C PHE A 417 9.64 9.56 25.13
N ARG A 418 10.17 9.29 23.95
CA ARG A 418 11.54 8.84 23.72
C ARG A 418 12.16 9.53 22.52
N SER A 419 13.38 10.03 22.69
CA SER A 419 14.19 10.55 21.59
C SER A 419 15.67 10.55 21.96
N ALA A 420 16.50 9.93 21.13
CA ALA A 420 17.95 10.05 21.26
C ALA A 420 18.46 11.47 20.90
N LEU A 421 17.67 12.27 20.18
CA LEU A 421 18.01 13.63 19.82
C LEU A 421 18.05 14.58 21.04
N THR A 422 17.37 14.23 22.12
CA THR A 422 17.40 15.01 23.38
C THR A 422 18.76 14.95 24.10
N GLU A 423 19.66 14.06 23.69
CA GLU A 423 21.04 13.99 24.20
C GLU A 423 21.97 15.02 23.53
N ARG A 424 21.51 15.77 22.54
CA ARG A 424 22.32 16.81 21.89
C ARG A 424 22.70 17.93 22.84
N GLU A 425 23.92 18.44 22.72
CA GLU A 425 24.39 19.59 23.49
C GLU A 425 23.53 20.83 23.20
N GLY A 426 23.12 21.52 24.28
CA GLY A 426 22.24 22.69 24.18
C GLY A 426 20.74 22.37 24.23
N THR A 427 20.36 21.11 24.39
CA THR A 427 18.94 20.74 24.57
C THR A 427 18.42 21.30 25.90
N LEU A 428 17.25 21.93 25.86
CA LEU A 428 16.51 22.42 27.02
C LEU A 428 15.24 21.58 27.20
N ILE A 429 15.00 21.17 28.45
CA ILE A 429 13.81 20.43 28.85
C ILE A 429 13.16 21.18 30.00
N THR A 430 11.90 21.58 29.82
CA THR A 430 11.15 22.33 30.83
C THR A 430 9.86 21.56 31.16
N CYS A 431 9.79 20.99 32.35
CA CYS A 431 8.53 20.42 32.85
C CYS A 431 7.60 21.56 33.23
N LEU A 432 6.44 21.63 32.63
CA LEU A 432 5.42 22.65 32.89
C LEU A 432 4.54 22.23 34.06
N ASP A 433 4.16 20.93 34.09
CA ASP A 433 3.44 20.29 35.19
C ASP A 433 3.64 18.76 35.13
N ASP A 434 2.81 17.98 35.86
CA ASP A 434 2.92 16.50 35.91
C ASP A 434 2.61 15.80 34.58
N HIS A 435 2.02 16.52 33.64
CA HIS A 435 1.51 15.97 32.35
C HIS A 435 2.08 16.66 31.11
N ALA A 436 2.67 17.85 31.30
CA ALA A 436 3.13 18.68 30.18
C ALA A 436 4.63 18.98 30.26
N THR A 437 5.34 18.78 29.18
CA THR A 437 6.79 19.03 29.05
C THR A 437 7.12 19.70 27.74
N HIS A 438 7.89 20.76 27.82
CA HIS A 438 8.46 21.43 26.66
C HIS A 438 9.90 20.99 26.40
N TYR A 439 10.21 20.59 25.18
CA TYR A 439 11.54 20.23 24.70
C TYR A 439 12.00 21.25 23.65
N SER A 440 13.26 21.67 23.73
CA SER A 440 13.91 22.45 22.69
C SER A 440 15.23 21.79 22.36
N VAL A 441 15.27 21.11 21.20
CA VAL A 441 16.43 20.36 20.71
C VAL A 441 17.03 21.13 19.55
N PRO A 442 18.29 21.60 19.67
CA PRO A 442 18.90 22.42 18.62
C PRO A 442 19.15 21.63 17.34
N ALA A 443 19.04 22.31 16.21
CA ALA A 443 19.54 21.81 14.93
C ALA A 443 21.07 21.82 14.91
N LEU A 444 21.67 20.92 14.13
CA LEU A 444 23.09 20.96 13.79
C LEU A 444 23.31 21.95 12.64
N ASP A 445 24.59 22.18 12.29
CA ASP A 445 24.97 23.11 11.22
C ASP A 445 24.25 22.76 9.89
N GLY A 446 23.49 23.71 9.37
CA GLY A 446 22.70 23.55 8.14
C GLY A 446 21.33 22.89 8.33
N GLY A 447 20.98 22.49 9.54
CA GLY A 447 19.67 21.93 9.86
C GLY A 447 18.61 23.00 10.15
N ALA A 448 17.36 22.60 10.08
CA ALA A 448 16.20 23.42 10.43
C ALA A 448 15.56 22.92 11.76
N VAL A 449 14.55 23.63 12.23
CA VAL A 449 13.84 23.27 13.48
C VAL A 449 12.38 23.03 13.14
N SER A 450 11.87 21.84 13.46
CA SER A 450 10.45 21.51 13.37
C SER A 450 9.72 22.02 14.62
N GLU A 451 8.47 22.44 14.43
CA GLU A 451 7.55 22.84 15.52
C GLU A 451 6.54 21.73 15.74
N LEU A 452 6.55 21.11 16.90
CA LEU A 452 5.74 19.94 17.20
C LEU A 452 4.85 20.22 18.43
N THR A 453 3.56 19.96 18.29
CA THR A 453 2.61 19.87 19.38
C THR A 453 2.05 18.46 19.38
N ILE A 454 2.17 17.72 20.48
CA ILE A 454 1.70 16.34 20.55
C ILE A 454 0.95 16.13 21.86
N GLU A 455 -0.32 15.76 21.72
CA GLU A 455 -1.19 15.42 22.86
C GLU A 455 -1.59 13.94 22.77
N THR A 456 -1.40 13.19 23.86
CA THR A 456 -1.83 11.80 23.94
C THR A 456 -2.29 11.41 25.34
N MET A 457 -3.36 10.62 25.45
CA MET A 457 -3.73 10.08 26.76
C MET A 457 -2.79 8.97 27.22
N SER A 458 -2.40 8.04 26.33
CA SER A 458 -1.60 6.86 26.69
C SER A 458 -0.64 6.35 25.62
N GLY A 459 -0.58 6.97 24.46
CA GLY A 459 0.27 6.57 23.35
C GLY A 459 1.77 6.76 23.61
N GLU A 460 2.62 5.97 22.97
CA GLU A 460 4.07 6.18 22.96
C GLU A 460 4.45 7.16 21.84
N VAL A 461 5.29 8.13 22.13
CA VAL A 461 5.84 9.07 21.16
C VAL A 461 7.34 8.85 21.02
N THR A 462 7.79 8.56 19.81
CA THR A 462 9.21 8.38 19.50
C THR A 462 9.65 9.32 18.40
N ILE A 463 10.66 10.13 18.64
CA ILE A 463 11.27 11.00 17.63
C ILE A 463 12.72 10.55 17.38
N GLY A 464 13.00 10.13 16.15
CA GLY A 464 14.30 9.71 15.68
C GLY A 464 14.86 10.64 14.59
N ALA A 465 16.09 10.35 14.16
CA ALA A 465 16.70 10.97 13.00
C ALA A 465 16.87 9.95 11.89
N SER A 466 16.70 10.39 10.64
CA SER A 466 17.04 9.56 9.47
C SER A 466 18.54 9.19 9.54
N SER A 467 18.87 7.94 9.21
CA SER A 467 20.27 7.56 9.03
C SER A 467 20.85 8.42 7.90
N SER A 468 21.90 9.19 8.19
CA SER A 468 22.64 9.90 7.13
C SER A 468 23.18 8.83 6.18
N GLY A 469 22.48 8.59 5.06
CA GLY A 469 22.96 7.72 4.00
C GLY A 469 24.26 8.30 3.48
N SER A 470 25.38 7.62 3.75
CA SER A 470 26.61 7.86 3.00
C SER A 470 26.34 7.44 1.55
N ASN A 471 26.15 8.44 0.67
CA ASN A 471 26.29 8.24 -0.77
C ASN A 471 27.67 7.67 -1.12
#